data_896cf6dbe4089b7aba64270eabd3d0e9
#
_entry.id   896cf6dbe4089b7aba64270eabd3d0e9
#
_cell.length_a   1.000
_cell.length_b   1.000
_cell.length_c   1.000
_cell.angle_alpha   90.00
_cell.angle_beta   90.00
_cell.angle_gamma   90.00
#
_symmetry.space_group_name_H-M   'P 1'
#
loop_
_entity.id
_entity.type
_entity.pdbx_description
1 polymer ?
#
loop_
_entity_poly.entity_id
_entity_poly.type
_entity_poly.pdbx_seq_one_letter_code
_entity_poly.pdbx_strand_id
1 'polypeptide(L)'
;MLEIHGKIHDRYTLEFKVGYSRYSPSAAVSDFMMDTWIFIPDSLYINAKTYPKSNFYRDFRALVRLITPVYTLEEVADEEALPLSRLLMCCRELAEEPSEEHEKTYEHQIKMFGSITRSALRTVAVGLYRETEVNAFRVRLDGIVLLLARIMAAYREIPRKAGLDRVAFELRSRYDLGEEYLCRMVNMHLFRVMEYAREHFPKDYTRVVAAAATYIDGDLAYQRERGFLLPEEGNSDNNRNFLHRAGQLKKYIESDLYILADKKSNTFVLQQVFFMLAAGLSMVFATVVSFSFQQTYGNFTMPLFIALVVSYMFKDRIKDLMHYWF
;
A
#
# COMPACT_ATOMS: atom_id res chain seq x y z
N MET A 1 -8.01 2.60 22.21
CA MET A 1 -9.31 3.18 21.85
C MET A 1 -9.47 3.01 20.35
N LEU A 2 -10.60 2.51 19.90
CA LEU A 2 -10.88 2.32 18.46
C LEU A 2 -11.40 3.65 17.91
N GLU A 3 -10.69 4.24 16.96
CA GLU A 3 -11.14 5.46 16.28
C GLU A 3 -11.58 5.11 14.88
N ILE A 4 -12.82 5.44 14.54
CA ILE A 4 -13.38 5.21 13.21
C ILE A 4 -13.62 6.57 12.56
N HIS A 5 -12.95 6.81 11.43
CA HIS A 5 -13.12 8.00 10.61
C HIS A 5 -13.67 7.62 9.25
N GLY A 6 -14.85 8.16 8.91
CA GLY A 6 -15.44 8.05 7.58
C GLY A 6 -15.15 9.29 6.76
N LYS A 7 -14.77 9.13 5.49
CA LYS A 7 -14.59 10.23 4.54
C LYS A 7 -15.22 9.90 3.20
N ILE A 8 -16.10 10.77 2.72
CA ILE A 8 -16.63 10.71 1.36
C ILE A 8 -15.67 11.48 0.47
N HIS A 9 -15.06 10.81 -0.52
CA HIS A 9 -14.13 11.42 -1.48
C HIS A 9 -14.89 12.01 -2.68
N ASP A 10 -15.82 11.24 -3.20
CA ASP A 10 -16.65 11.64 -4.35
C ASP A 10 -18.00 10.89 -4.30
N ARG A 11 -18.78 11.00 -5.38
CA ARG A 11 -20.12 10.39 -5.50
C ARG A 11 -20.09 8.85 -5.41
N TYR A 12 -18.95 8.22 -5.68
CA TYR A 12 -18.82 6.77 -5.81
C TYR A 12 -17.82 6.17 -4.85
N THR A 13 -17.06 6.99 -4.09
CA THR A 13 -15.95 6.55 -3.27
C THR A 13 -16.11 6.99 -1.82
N LEU A 14 -16.18 6.01 -0.93
CA LEU A 14 -16.22 6.18 0.51
C LEU A 14 -15.00 5.49 1.14
N GLU A 15 -14.34 6.18 2.05
CA GLU A 15 -13.21 5.66 2.81
C GLU A 15 -13.56 5.56 4.28
N PHE A 16 -13.33 4.40 4.88
CA PHE A 16 -13.33 4.22 6.33
C PHE A 16 -11.91 3.98 6.81
N LYS A 17 -11.50 4.74 7.83
CA LYS A 17 -10.25 4.51 8.55
C LYS A 17 -10.57 4.05 9.95
N VAL A 18 -10.10 2.85 10.28
CA VAL A 18 -10.20 2.30 11.62
C VAL A 18 -8.81 2.35 12.24
N GLY A 19 -8.64 3.15 13.27
CA GLY A 19 -7.42 3.20 14.07
C GLY A 19 -7.44 2.06 15.09
N TYR A 20 -6.42 1.19 15.02
CA TYR A 20 -6.22 0.11 15.97
C TYR A 20 -4.87 0.25 16.66
N SER A 21 -4.88 0.26 17.97
CA SER A 21 -3.67 0.28 18.78
C SER A 21 -3.45 -1.08 19.43
N ARG A 22 -2.23 -1.57 19.40
CA ARG A 22 -1.85 -2.83 20.06
C ARG A 22 -2.19 -2.75 21.54
N TYR A 23 -2.87 -3.76 22.07
CA TYR A 23 -3.37 -3.76 23.45
C TYR A 23 -2.25 -3.87 24.49
N SER A 24 -1.15 -4.55 24.14
CA SER A 24 0.04 -4.67 24.99
C SER A 24 1.31 -4.66 24.13
N PRO A 25 2.33 -3.87 24.48
CA PRO A 25 3.61 -3.87 23.75
C PRO A 25 4.32 -5.23 23.75
N SER A 26 4.05 -6.07 24.75
CA SER A 26 4.67 -7.39 24.93
C SER A 26 3.92 -8.53 24.25
N ALA A 27 2.68 -8.31 23.75
CA ALA A 27 1.93 -9.37 23.07
C ALA A 27 2.50 -9.62 21.67
N ALA A 28 2.88 -10.85 21.35
CA ALA A 28 3.38 -11.22 20.02
C ALA A 28 2.31 -11.11 18.94
N VAL A 29 1.04 -11.37 19.29
CA VAL A 29 -0.11 -11.33 18.38
C VAL A 29 -1.23 -10.51 19.02
N SER A 30 -1.95 -9.72 18.23
CA SER A 30 -3.18 -9.03 18.62
C SER A 30 -4.25 -9.36 17.60
N ASP A 31 -5.35 -9.96 18.05
CA ASP A 31 -6.50 -10.26 17.20
C ASP A 31 -7.46 -9.06 17.17
N PHE A 32 -7.96 -8.78 15.98
CA PHE A 32 -8.93 -7.74 15.73
C PHE A 32 -10.05 -8.29 14.84
N MET A 33 -11.29 -8.14 15.28
CA MET A 33 -12.46 -8.52 14.50
C MET A 33 -13.25 -7.27 14.12
N MET A 34 -13.62 -7.17 12.85
CA MET A 34 -14.46 -6.09 12.34
C MET A 34 -15.60 -6.67 11.50
N ASP A 35 -16.83 -6.49 11.98
CA ASP A 35 -18.03 -6.85 11.24
C ASP A 35 -18.51 -5.63 10.44
N THR A 36 -18.57 -5.77 9.12
CA THR A 36 -19.02 -4.71 8.23
C THR A 36 -20.35 -5.07 7.61
N TRP A 37 -21.37 -4.26 7.89
CA TRP A 37 -22.72 -4.41 7.34
C TRP A 37 -22.92 -3.41 6.21
N ILE A 38 -23.19 -3.90 4.99
CA ILE A 38 -23.46 -3.06 3.82
C ILE A 38 -24.92 -3.21 3.42
N PHE A 39 -25.66 -2.13 3.49
CA PHE A 39 -27.07 -2.07 3.08
C PHE A 39 -27.14 -1.50 1.65
N ILE A 40 -27.64 -2.34 0.73
CA ILE A 40 -27.75 -1.98 -0.69
C ILE A 40 -29.24 -1.82 -1.00
N PRO A 41 -29.69 -0.65 -1.48
CA PRO A 41 -31.08 -0.45 -1.88
C PRO A 41 -31.45 -1.35 -3.08
N ASP A 42 -32.66 -1.89 -3.08
CA ASP A 42 -33.19 -2.73 -4.17
C ASP A 42 -33.21 -2.00 -5.52
N SER A 43 -33.32 -0.66 -5.50
CA SER A 43 -33.29 0.19 -6.70
C SER A 43 -31.99 0.09 -7.50
N LEU A 44 -30.90 -0.42 -6.91
CA LEU A 44 -29.62 -0.64 -7.60
C LEU A 44 -29.54 -1.98 -8.33
N TYR A 45 -30.57 -2.83 -8.19
CA TYR A 45 -30.62 -4.19 -8.77
C TYR A 45 -29.39 -5.05 -8.47
N ILE A 46 -28.70 -4.78 -7.36
CA ILE A 46 -27.58 -5.58 -6.88
C ILE A 46 -28.13 -6.67 -5.98
N ASN A 47 -28.09 -7.91 -6.46
CA ASN A 47 -28.58 -9.09 -5.74
C ASN A 47 -27.70 -10.31 -6.05
N ALA A 48 -27.99 -11.45 -5.43
CA ALA A 48 -27.18 -12.66 -5.59
C ALA A 48 -27.03 -13.15 -7.05
N LYS A 49 -27.95 -12.76 -7.97
CA LYS A 49 -27.89 -13.12 -9.38
C LYS A 49 -27.02 -12.16 -10.18
N THR A 50 -27.13 -10.85 -9.92
CA THR A 50 -26.42 -9.81 -10.66
C THR A 50 -25.01 -9.59 -10.14
N TYR A 51 -24.81 -9.81 -8.82
CA TYR A 51 -23.52 -9.66 -8.15
C TYR A 51 -23.34 -10.76 -7.09
N PRO A 52 -22.89 -11.96 -7.51
CA PRO A 52 -22.75 -13.08 -6.60
C PRO A 52 -21.66 -12.84 -5.56
N LYS A 53 -21.74 -13.56 -4.46
CA LYS A 53 -20.80 -13.48 -3.32
C LYS A 53 -19.34 -13.61 -3.73
N SER A 54 -19.04 -14.45 -4.73
CA SER A 54 -17.69 -14.61 -5.28
C SER A 54 -17.14 -13.32 -5.89
N ASN A 55 -17.98 -12.54 -6.60
CA ASN A 55 -17.57 -11.26 -7.17
C ASN A 55 -17.31 -10.23 -6.08
N PHE A 56 -18.17 -10.18 -5.04
CA PHE A 56 -17.94 -9.31 -3.90
C PHE A 56 -16.57 -9.57 -3.25
N TYR A 57 -16.24 -10.82 -2.92
CA TYR A 57 -14.95 -11.14 -2.30
C TYR A 57 -13.76 -10.94 -3.24
N ARG A 58 -13.94 -11.12 -4.55
CA ARG A 58 -12.90 -10.81 -5.54
C ARG A 58 -12.62 -9.31 -5.60
N ASP A 59 -13.66 -8.49 -5.61
CA ASP A 59 -13.56 -7.05 -5.79
C ASP A 59 -13.27 -6.32 -4.47
N PHE A 60 -13.60 -6.97 -3.34
CA PHE A 60 -13.30 -6.43 -2.02
C PHE A 60 -11.80 -6.34 -1.78
N ARG A 61 -11.32 -5.12 -1.53
CA ARG A 61 -9.93 -4.83 -1.21
C ARG A 61 -9.81 -4.24 0.17
N ALA A 62 -9.20 -5.00 1.08
CA ALA A 62 -8.79 -4.48 2.38
C ALA A 62 -7.31 -4.07 2.30
N LEU A 63 -7.01 -2.81 2.62
CA LEU A 63 -5.67 -2.29 2.73
C LEU A 63 -5.41 -1.98 4.20
N VAL A 64 -4.54 -2.73 4.83
CA VAL A 64 -4.07 -2.42 6.18
C VAL A 64 -2.76 -1.67 6.06
N ARG A 65 -2.74 -0.44 6.58
CA ARG A 65 -1.55 0.40 6.61
C ARG A 65 -1.10 0.62 8.05
N LEU A 66 0.16 0.34 8.31
CA LEU A 66 0.78 0.64 9.59
C LEU A 66 0.92 2.15 9.77
N ILE A 67 0.77 2.59 11.01
CA ILE A 67 1.04 4.00 11.36
C ILE A 67 2.56 4.19 11.37
N THR A 68 3.01 5.20 10.65
CA THR A 68 4.42 5.58 10.66
C THR A 68 4.82 6.03 12.08
N PRO A 69 5.96 5.58 12.62
CA PRO A 69 6.47 6.08 13.89
C PRO A 69 6.54 7.60 13.92
N VAL A 70 6.15 8.20 15.03
CA VAL A 70 6.09 9.66 15.17
C VAL A 70 7.41 10.17 15.67
N TYR A 71 8.06 11.01 14.87
CA TYR A 71 9.26 11.76 15.20
C TYR A 71 9.04 13.21 14.81
N THR A 72 9.66 14.13 15.56
CA THR A 72 9.75 15.53 15.16
C THR A 72 10.77 15.70 14.04
N LEU A 73 10.73 16.84 13.33
CA LEU A 73 11.70 17.10 12.27
C LEU A 73 13.11 17.31 12.85
N GLU A 74 13.22 17.83 14.05
CA GLU A 74 14.45 17.99 14.81
C GLU A 74 15.09 16.64 15.15
N GLU A 75 14.29 15.67 15.62
CA GLU A 75 14.76 14.31 15.88
C GLU A 75 15.21 13.58 14.62
N VAL A 76 14.55 13.82 13.48
CA VAL A 76 14.98 13.27 12.18
C VAL A 76 16.29 13.91 11.72
N ALA A 77 16.55 15.18 12.07
CA ALA A 77 17.78 15.90 11.72
C ALA A 77 18.96 15.61 12.65
N ASP A 78 18.72 14.90 13.74
CA ASP A 78 19.76 14.54 14.73
C ASP A 78 20.45 13.23 14.33
N GLU A 79 21.76 13.29 14.11
CA GLU A 79 22.56 12.12 13.73
C GLU A 79 22.66 11.05 14.83
N GLU A 80 22.43 11.40 16.08
CA GLU A 80 22.45 10.48 17.23
C GLU A 80 21.06 9.86 17.50
N ALA A 81 20.00 10.49 16.99
CA ALA A 81 18.64 10.00 17.15
C ALA A 81 18.35 8.75 16.30
N LEU A 82 17.40 7.93 16.77
CA LEU A 82 17.09 6.62 16.18
C LEU A 82 16.88 6.57 14.68
N PRO A 83 16.18 7.51 14.00
CA PRO A 83 15.93 7.37 12.57
C PRO A 83 17.22 7.35 11.74
N LEU A 84 18.13 8.28 11.99
CA LEU A 84 19.36 8.44 11.21
C LEU A 84 20.48 7.51 11.68
N SER A 85 20.66 7.37 13.00
CA SER A 85 21.66 6.46 13.59
C SER A 85 21.37 5.00 13.22
N ARG A 86 20.10 4.59 13.24
CA ARG A 86 19.69 3.24 12.85
C ARG A 86 19.96 2.97 11.36
N LEU A 87 19.64 3.92 10.48
CA LEU A 87 19.96 3.81 9.06
C LEU A 87 21.47 3.66 8.83
N LEU A 88 22.29 4.50 9.48
CA LEU A 88 23.76 4.42 9.40
C LEU A 88 24.28 3.06 9.90
N MET A 89 23.74 2.55 11.01
CA MET A 89 24.13 1.26 11.57
C MET A 89 23.85 0.12 10.58
N CYS A 90 22.63 0.04 10.03
CA CYS A 90 22.29 -1.01 9.06
C CYS A 90 23.10 -0.92 7.75
N CYS A 91 23.46 0.30 7.32
CA CYS A 91 24.37 0.46 6.19
C CYS A 91 25.76 -0.08 6.47
N ARG A 92 26.29 0.10 7.70
CA ARG A 92 27.59 -0.46 8.12
C ARG A 92 27.55 -1.98 8.23
N GLU A 93 26.52 -2.54 8.89
CA GLU A 93 26.31 -3.98 9.01
C GLU A 93 26.30 -4.65 7.63
N LEU A 94 25.59 -4.06 6.67
CA LEU A 94 25.57 -4.57 5.28
C LEU A 94 26.96 -4.48 4.60
N ALA A 95 27.71 -3.38 4.84
CA ALA A 95 29.02 -3.20 4.22
C ALA A 95 30.10 -4.11 4.82
N GLU A 96 29.98 -4.46 6.11
CA GLU A 96 30.90 -5.34 6.82
C GLU A 96 30.61 -6.82 6.54
N GLU A 97 29.32 -7.22 6.58
CA GLU A 97 28.90 -8.60 6.38
C GLU A 97 27.63 -8.67 5.52
N PRO A 98 27.74 -8.75 4.18
CA PRO A 98 26.61 -8.89 3.28
C PRO A 98 25.88 -10.23 3.52
N SER A 99 24.65 -10.16 4.00
CA SER A 99 23.76 -11.30 4.18
C SER A 99 22.33 -10.95 3.76
N GLU A 100 21.51 -11.94 3.46
CA GLU A 100 20.10 -11.71 3.08
C GLU A 100 19.31 -10.99 4.18
N GLU A 101 19.63 -11.23 5.44
CA GLU A 101 19.02 -10.57 6.59
C GLU A 101 19.43 -9.11 6.67
N HIS A 102 20.73 -8.79 6.50
CA HIS A 102 21.24 -7.43 6.47
C HIS A 102 20.69 -6.65 5.27
N GLU A 103 20.56 -7.28 4.10
CA GLU A 103 19.94 -6.65 2.94
C GLU A 103 18.47 -6.26 3.20
N LYS A 104 17.67 -7.15 3.79
CA LYS A 104 16.27 -6.88 4.13
C LYS A 104 16.17 -5.76 5.17
N THR A 105 17.01 -5.78 6.20
CA THR A 105 17.03 -4.76 7.25
C THR A 105 17.44 -3.41 6.70
N TYR A 106 18.47 -3.36 5.87
CA TYR A 106 18.92 -2.17 5.17
C TYR A 106 17.82 -1.54 4.30
N GLU A 107 17.19 -2.35 3.44
CA GLU A 107 16.09 -1.86 2.59
C GLU A 107 14.92 -1.34 3.43
N HIS A 108 14.56 -2.08 4.49
CA HIS A 108 13.52 -1.67 5.43
C HIS A 108 13.85 -0.32 6.08
N GLN A 109 15.10 -0.08 6.51
CA GLN A 109 15.48 1.17 7.14
C GLN A 109 15.47 2.36 6.17
N ILE A 110 15.86 2.19 4.90
CA ILE A 110 15.70 3.23 3.87
C ILE A 110 14.22 3.61 3.72
N LYS A 111 13.33 2.64 3.60
CA LYS A 111 11.88 2.86 3.46
C LYS A 111 11.29 3.53 4.70
N MET A 112 11.68 3.07 5.88
CA MET A 112 11.23 3.66 7.14
C MET A 112 11.71 5.09 7.31
N PHE A 113 12.98 5.39 7.03
CA PHE A 113 13.52 6.74 7.10
C PHE A 113 12.77 7.70 6.16
N GLY A 114 12.54 7.31 4.91
CA GLY A 114 11.74 8.10 3.96
C GLY A 114 10.31 8.35 4.44
N SER A 115 9.67 7.33 5.01
CA SER A 115 8.30 7.43 5.54
C SER A 115 8.21 8.30 6.79
N ILE A 116 9.17 8.18 7.71
CA ILE A 116 9.27 8.99 8.94
C ILE A 116 9.51 10.46 8.58
N THR A 117 10.49 10.74 7.72
CA THR A 117 10.80 12.10 7.26
C THR A 117 9.57 12.76 6.63
N ARG A 118 8.84 12.05 5.78
CA ARG A 118 7.59 12.54 5.19
C ARG A 118 6.53 12.84 6.25
N SER A 119 6.37 11.97 7.24
CA SER A 119 5.39 12.16 8.32
C SER A 119 5.73 13.38 9.16
N ALA A 120 6.98 13.53 9.57
CA ALA A 120 7.49 14.67 10.32
C ALA A 120 7.29 15.98 9.56
N LEU A 121 7.72 16.03 8.29
CA LEU A 121 7.57 17.22 7.43
C LEU A 121 6.10 17.61 7.24
N ARG A 122 5.21 16.65 7.03
CA ARG A 122 3.77 16.91 6.92
C ARG A 122 3.20 17.54 8.18
N THR A 123 3.61 17.07 9.37
CA THR A 123 3.16 17.59 10.65
C THR A 123 3.58 19.04 10.83
N VAL A 124 4.84 19.36 10.51
CA VAL A 124 5.38 20.72 10.61
C VAL A 124 4.72 21.65 9.59
N ALA A 125 4.51 21.19 8.36
CA ALA A 125 3.82 21.97 7.30
C ALA A 125 2.38 22.33 7.72
N VAL A 126 1.62 21.40 8.33
CA VAL A 126 0.27 21.69 8.86
C VAL A 126 0.32 22.76 9.96
N GLY A 127 1.35 22.71 10.80
CA GLY A 127 1.58 23.75 11.81
C GLY A 127 1.85 25.11 11.19
N LEU A 128 2.64 25.13 10.10
CA LEU A 128 2.99 26.38 9.40
C LEU A 128 1.78 27.03 8.73
N TYR A 129 0.86 26.26 8.16
CA TYR A 129 -0.38 26.79 7.55
C TYR A 129 -1.36 27.44 8.54
N ARG A 130 -1.12 27.31 9.84
CA ARG A 130 -1.93 27.99 10.86
C ARG A 130 -1.35 29.36 11.28
N GLU A 131 -0.16 29.68 10.80
CA GLU A 131 0.47 30.98 11.10
C GLU A 131 -0.16 32.07 10.22
N THR A 132 -0.62 33.11 10.88
CA THR A 132 -1.25 34.29 10.23
C THR A 132 -0.33 35.51 10.21
N GLU A 133 0.73 35.50 11.03
CA GLU A 133 1.67 36.60 11.12
C GLU A 133 2.89 36.32 10.21
N VAL A 134 3.19 37.27 9.34
CA VAL A 134 4.20 37.14 8.27
C VAL A 134 5.60 36.81 8.82
N ASN A 135 6.02 37.48 9.90
CA ASN A 135 7.38 37.26 10.44
C ASN A 135 7.47 35.91 11.16
N ALA A 136 6.43 35.50 11.88
CA ALA A 136 6.37 34.19 12.53
C ALA A 136 6.40 33.08 11.48
N PHE A 137 5.60 33.20 10.39
CA PHE A 137 5.62 32.27 9.27
C PHE A 137 7.02 32.15 8.65
N ARG A 138 7.67 33.29 8.35
CA ARG A 138 9.01 33.31 7.78
C ARG A 138 10.02 32.62 8.68
N VAL A 139 10.10 33.00 9.95
CA VAL A 139 11.07 32.42 10.91
C VAL A 139 10.89 30.90 11.02
N ARG A 140 9.63 30.44 11.10
CA ARG A 140 9.36 29.00 11.12
C ARG A 140 9.75 28.30 9.81
N LEU A 141 9.44 28.90 8.67
CA LEU A 141 9.84 28.36 7.36
C LEU A 141 11.36 28.27 7.22
N ASP A 142 12.07 29.33 7.62
CA ASP A 142 13.55 29.35 7.59
C ASP A 142 14.12 28.24 8.48
N GLY A 143 13.55 28.03 9.66
CA GLY A 143 13.92 26.92 10.57
C GLY A 143 13.66 25.54 9.96
N ILE A 144 12.53 25.35 9.31
CA ILE A 144 12.20 24.10 8.60
C ILE A 144 13.21 23.84 7.48
N VAL A 145 13.51 24.84 6.68
CA VAL A 145 14.48 24.72 5.56
C VAL A 145 15.87 24.34 6.09
N LEU A 146 16.31 24.92 7.19
CA LEU A 146 17.57 24.57 7.84
C LEU A 146 17.61 23.09 8.28
N LEU A 147 16.54 22.63 8.93
CA LEU A 147 16.43 21.22 9.34
C LEU A 147 16.43 20.27 8.13
N LEU A 148 15.70 20.61 7.07
CA LEU A 148 15.68 19.82 5.84
C LEU A 148 17.06 19.76 5.18
N ALA A 149 17.79 20.88 5.14
CA ALA A 149 19.17 20.92 4.64
C ALA A 149 20.08 19.98 5.46
N ARG A 150 19.95 19.98 6.80
CA ARG A 150 20.71 19.07 7.68
C ARG A 150 20.35 17.61 7.44
N ILE A 151 19.05 17.26 7.33
CA ILE A 151 18.59 15.89 7.04
C ILE A 151 19.18 15.40 5.73
N MET A 152 19.08 16.20 4.66
CA MET A 152 19.58 15.82 3.34
C MET A 152 21.10 15.70 3.30
N ALA A 153 21.82 16.62 3.96
CA ALA A 153 23.28 16.54 4.07
C ALA A 153 23.72 15.28 4.84
N ALA A 154 23.09 14.98 5.97
CA ALA A 154 23.39 13.80 6.76
C ALA A 154 23.08 12.51 5.99
N TYR A 155 21.94 12.44 5.29
CA TYR A 155 21.60 11.29 4.44
C TYR A 155 22.65 11.08 3.35
N ARG A 156 23.07 12.11 2.62
CA ARG A 156 24.08 12.05 1.55
C ARG A 156 25.47 11.62 2.03
N GLU A 157 25.78 11.83 3.30
CA GLU A 157 27.06 11.40 3.91
C GLU A 157 27.08 9.93 4.35
N ILE A 158 25.93 9.30 4.55
CA ILE A 158 25.85 7.90 5.04
C ILE A 158 26.62 6.93 4.15
N PRO A 159 26.49 6.92 2.81
CA PRO A 159 27.23 5.99 1.96
C PRO A 159 28.72 6.00 2.20
N ARG A 160 29.30 7.18 2.36
CA ARG A 160 30.73 7.37 2.67
C ARG A 160 31.06 6.93 4.09
N LYS A 161 30.24 7.35 5.10
CA LYS A 161 30.44 7.00 6.51
C LYS A 161 30.30 5.48 6.78
N ALA A 162 29.46 4.80 6.01
CA ALA A 162 29.17 3.38 6.14
C ALA A 162 30.02 2.48 5.22
N GLY A 163 30.75 3.04 4.25
CA GLY A 163 31.55 2.27 3.31
C GLY A 163 30.72 1.50 2.26
N LEU A 164 29.53 2.03 1.88
CA LEU A 164 28.64 1.42 0.88
C LEU A 164 29.28 1.35 -0.52
N ASP A 165 30.40 2.01 -0.76
CA ASP A 165 31.15 1.91 -2.03
C ASP A 165 31.67 0.50 -2.32
N ARG A 166 31.77 -0.35 -1.27
CA ARG A 166 32.20 -1.75 -1.34
C ARG A 166 31.07 -2.73 -1.63
N VAL A 167 29.82 -2.25 -1.55
CA VAL A 167 28.62 -3.08 -1.70
C VAL A 167 28.21 -3.17 -3.16
N ALA A 168 27.53 -4.26 -3.54
CA ALA A 168 27.04 -4.47 -4.91
C ALA A 168 26.16 -3.32 -5.41
N PHE A 169 26.26 -3.03 -6.72
CA PHE A 169 25.58 -1.91 -7.35
C PHE A 169 24.05 -1.95 -7.13
N GLU A 170 23.45 -3.15 -7.18
CA GLU A 170 22.01 -3.33 -7.00
C GLU A 170 21.53 -2.89 -5.60
N LEU A 171 22.33 -3.17 -4.58
CA LEU A 171 22.02 -2.76 -3.21
C LEU A 171 22.23 -1.25 -3.01
N ARG A 172 23.30 -0.71 -3.59
CA ARG A 172 23.55 0.73 -3.57
C ARG A 172 22.46 1.50 -4.29
N SER A 173 21.93 0.97 -5.40
CA SER A 173 20.84 1.61 -6.14
C SER A 173 19.57 1.77 -5.30
N ARG A 174 19.30 0.89 -4.32
CA ARG A 174 18.19 1.04 -3.37
C ARG A 174 18.35 2.29 -2.49
N TYR A 175 19.58 2.63 -2.11
CA TYR A 175 19.87 3.87 -1.39
C TYR A 175 19.58 5.10 -2.25
N ASP A 176 20.02 5.06 -3.51
CA ASP A 176 19.77 6.13 -4.48
C ASP A 176 18.26 6.35 -4.73
N LEU A 177 17.44 5.27 -4.72
CA LEU A 177 15.97 5.41 -4.76
C LEU A 177 15.42 6.16 -3.55
N GLY A 178 15.98 5.90 -2.36
CA GLY A 178 15.63 6.62 -1.13
C GLY A 178 16.00 8.10 -1.22
N GLU A 179 17.19 8.42 -1.73
CA GLU A 179 17.64 9.79 -1.93
C GLU A 179 16.76 10.54 -2.94
N GLU A 180 16.49 9.94 -4.11
CA GLU A 180 15.61 10.51 -5.13
C GLU A 180 14.21 10.79 -4.57
N TYR A 181 13.67 9.87 -3.77
CA TYR A 181 12.39 10.07 -3.11
C TYR A 181 12.40 11.25 -2.14
N LEU A 182 13.43 11.35 -1.28
CA LEU A 182 13.56 12.42 -0.30
C LEU A 182 13.68 13.78 -0.98
N CYS A 183 14.52 13.94 -1.99
CA CYS A 183 14.66 15.18 -2.77
C CYS A 183 13.29 15.62 -3.32
N ARG A 184 12.59 14.73 -4.00
CA ARG A 184 11.26 15.03 -4.59
C ARG A 184 10.22 15.39 -3.54
N MET A 185 10.19 14.64 -2.45
CA MET A 185 9.23 14.82 -1.38
C MET A 185 9.44 16.16 -0.68
N VAL A 186 10.68 16.52 -0.38
CA VAL A 186 11.04 17.81 0.23
C VAL A 186 10.66 18.96 -0.69
N ASN A 187 11.10 18.92 -1.95
CA ASN A 187 10.80 19.98 -2.92
C ASN A 187 9.29 20.15 -3.13
N MET A 188 8.53 19.05 -3.23
CA MET A 188 7.08 19.11 -3.36
C MET A 188 6.41 19.81 -2.16
N HIS A 189 6.88 19.55 -0.94
CA HIS A 189 6.33 20.20 0.26
C HIS A 189 6.70 21.68 0.31
N LEU A 190 7.93 22.02 -0.02
CA LEU A 190 8.36 23.42 -0.08
C LEU A 190 7.61 24.21 -1.17
N PHE A 191 7.41 23.64 -2.35
CA PHE A 191 6.58 24.30 -3.39
C PHE A 191 5.15 24.56 -2.91
N ARG A 192 4.53 23.63 -2.19
CA ARG A 192 3.18 23.84 -1.63
C ARG A 192 3.17 24.93 -0.56
N VAL A 193 4.20 25.00 0.26
CA VAL A 193 4.34 26.09 1.25
C VAL A 193 4.53 27.43 0.56
N MET A 194 5.34 27.48 -0.49
CA MET A 194 5.51 28.69 -1.30
C MET A 194 4.21 29.11 -1.98
N GLU A 195 3.43 28.18 -2.51
CA GLU A 195 2.11 28.47 -3.09
C GLU A 195 1.17 29.04 -2.04
N TYR A 196 1.10 28.44 -0.85
CA TYR A 196 0.34 28.99 0.27
C TYR A 196 0.81 30.42 0.63
N ALA A 197 2.12 30.64 0.71
CA ALA A 197 2.67 31.98 1.03
C ALA A 197 2.34 33.02 -0.07
N ARG A 198 2.27 32.61 -1.34
CA ARG A 198 1.88 33.49 -2.45
C ARG A 198 0.43 33.96 -2.32
N GLU A 199 -0.46 33.07 -1.88
CA GLU A 199 -1.87 33.38 -1.69
C GLU A 199 -2.14 34.25 -0.45
N HIS A 200 -1.44 33.97 0.66
CA HIS A 200 -1.74 34.61 1.95
C HIS A 200 -0.85 35.83 2.25
N PHE A 201 0.36 35.88 1.70
CA PHE A 201 1.34 36.96 1.95
C PHE A 201 1.87 37.56 0.62
N PRO A 202 1.02 37.98 -0.34
CA PRO A 202 1.45 38.38 -1.68
C PRO A 202 2.44 39.57 -1.67
N LYS A 203 2.31 40.51 -0.72
CA LYS A 203 3.19 41.68 -0.61
C LYS A 203 4.59 41.35 -0.09
N ASP A 204 4.71 40.35 0.74
CA ASP A 204 5.95 39.92 1.40
C ASP A 204 6.49 38.61 0.81
N TYR A 205 5.87 38.08 -0.24
CA TYR A 205 6.14 36.75 -0.79
C TYR A 205 7.62 36.49 -1.00
N THR A 206 8.32 37.30 -1.76
CA THR A 206 9.73 37.13 -2.09
C THR A 206 10.61 37.04 -0.83
N ARG A 207 10.32 37.87 0.17
CA ARG A 207 11.06 37.88 1.45
C ARG A 207 10.77 36.62 2.29
N VAL A 208 9.51 36.18 2.28
CA VAL A 208 9.07 35.04 3.09
C VAL A 208 9.62 33.72 2.57
N VAL A 209 9.70 33.56 1.23
CA VAL A 209 10.12 32.29 0.63
C VAL A 209 11.60 32.23 0.22
N ALA A 210 12.38 33.27 0.48
CA ALA A 210 13.76 33.39 0.02
C ALA A 210 14.64 32.18 0.36
N ALA A 211 14.62 31.71 1.60
CA ALA A 211 15.39 30.55 2.03
C ALA A 211 14.94 29.26 1.34
N ALA A 212 13.62 29.06 1.21
CA ALA A 212 13.06 27.89 0.53
C ALA A 212 13.41 27.89 -0.97
N ALA A 213 13.33 29.02 -1.64
CA ALA A 213 13.72 29.15 -3.04
C ALA A 213 15.20 28.83 -3.25
N THR A 214 16.09 29.42 -2.44
CA THR A 214 17.53 29.15 -2.50
C THR A 214 17.85 27.66 -2.27
N TYR A 215 17.18 27.03 -1.31
CA TYR A 215 17.35 25.59 -1.05
C TYR A 215 16.92 24.76 -2.25
N ILE A 216 15.74 25.04 -2.82
CA ILE A 216 15.21 24.31 -3.98
C ILE A 216 16.13 24.45 -5.19
N ASP A 217 16.63 25.64 -5.48
CA ASP A 217 17.55 25.87 -6.61
C ASP A 217 18.84 25.06 -6.45
N GLY A 218 19.41 25.03 -5.25
CA GLY A 218 20.60 24.21 -4.95
C GLY A 218 20.32 22.71 -5.06
N ASP A 219 19.17 22.26 -4.55
CA ASP A 219 18.77 20.84 -4.60
C ASP A 219 18.45 20.38 -6.04
N LEU A 220 17.81 21.22 -6.86
CA LEU A 220 17.58 20.94 -8.28
C LEU A 220 18.88 20.85 -9.08
N ALA A 221 19.87 21.70 -8.78
CA ALA A 221 21.20 21.60 -9.38
C ALA A 221 21.87 20.27 -9.03
N TYR A 222 21.84 19.89 -7.75
CA TYR A 222 22.34 18.60 -7.30
C TYR A 222 21.62 17.42 -7.97
N GLN A 223 20.30 17.45 -8.09
CA GLN A 223 19.53 16.39 -8.77
C GLN A 223 19.91 16.24 -10.25
N ARG A 224 20.24 17.36 -10.95
CA ARG A 224 20.75 17.30 -12.33
C ARG A 224 22.09 16.58 -12.41
N GLU A 225 23.02 16.90 -11.50
CA GLU A 225 24.32 16.24 -11.42
C GLU A 225 24.19 14.74 -11.13
N ARG A 226 23.22 14.36 -10.31
CA ARG A 226 22.89 12.95 -10.00
C ARG A 226 22.17 12.23 -11.15
N GLY A 227 21.73 12.95 -12.18
CA GLY A 227 20.96 12.38 -13.29
C GLY A 227 19.52 11.99 -12.92
N PHE A 228 18.95 12.56 -11.85
CA PHE A 228 17.56 12.33 -11.50
C PHE A 228 16.63 13.00 -12.51
N LEU A 229 15.53 12.33 -12.84
CA LEU A 229 14.56 12.86 -13.78
C LEU A 229 13.87 14.11 -13.18
N LEU A 230 13.97 15.25 -13.88
CA LEU A 230 13.35 16.51 -13.48
C LEU A 230 12.24 16.91 -14.47
N PRO A 231 11.23 17.70 -14.04
CA PRO A 231 10.24 18.22 -14.95
C PRO A 231 10.85 19.25 -15.89
N GLU A 232 10.32 19.32 -17.12
CA GLU A 232 10.77 20.24 -18.16
C GLU A 232 9.58 21.03 -18.70
N GLU A 233 9.77 22.33 -18.88
CA GLU A 233 8.74 23.19 -19.46
C GLU A 233 8.48 22.81 -20.94
N GLY A 234 7.22 22.64 -21.29
CA GLY A 234 6.79 22.29 -22.65
C GLY A 234 6.99 20.82 -23.05
N ASN A 235 7.63 19.99 -22.23
CA ASN A 235 7.85 18.57 -22.53
C ASN A 235 6.86 17.67 -21.77
N SER A 236 5.70 17.41 -22.39
CA SER A 236 4.62 16.62 -21.75
C SER A 236 5.01 15.15 -21.49
N ASP A 237 5.84 14.56 -22.36
CA ASP A 237 6.27 13.15 -22.21
C ASP A 237 7.26 13.00 -21.06
N ASN A 238 8.25 13.91 -20.97
CA ASN A 238 9.15 13.96 -19.81
C ASN A 238 8.36 14.16 -18.50
N ASN A 239 7.41 15.10 -18.49
CA ASN A 239 6.60 15.39 -17.30
C ASN A 239 5.70 14.22 -16.89
N ARG A 240 5.17 13.46 -17.86
CA ARG A 240 4.44 12.21 -17.57
C ARG A 240 5.36 11.16 -16.95
N ASN A 241 6.56 10.97 -17.48
CA ASN A 241 7.55 10.06 -16.93
C ASN A 241 8.01 10.48 -15.53
N PHE A 242 8.16 11.77 -15.29
CA PHE A 242 8.45 12.33 -13.98
C PHE A 242 7.36 11.98 -12.96
N LEU A 243 6.08 12.16 -13.30
CA LEU A 243 4.96 11.81 -12.41
C LEU A 243 4.87 10.30 -12.18
N HIS A 244 5.08 9.50 -13.22
CA HIS A 244 5.11 8.04 -13.09
C HIS A 244 6.23 7.58 -12.16
N ARG A 245 7.44 8.12 -12.33
CA ARG A 245 8.60 7.85 -11.47
C ARG A 245 8.33 8.24 -10.01
N ALA A 246 7.74 9.41 -9.77
CA ALA A 246 7.36 9.85 -8.44
C ALA A 246 6.36 8.87 -7.78
N GLY A 247 5.41 8.34 -8.55
CA GLY A 247 4.47 7.30 -8.09
C GLY A 247 5.16 5.98 -7.73
N GLN A 248 6.15 5.55 -8.54
CA GLN A 248 6.94 4.34 -8.26
C GLN A 248 7.77 4.49 -6.99
N LEU A 249 8.49 5.60 -6.83
CA LEU A 249 9.29 5.89 -5.63
C LEU A 249 8.42 5.92 -4.36
N LYS A 250 7.26 6.57 -4.43
CA LYS A 250 6.30 6.56 -3.32
C LYS A 250 5.85 5.14 -2.96
N LYS A 251 5.48 4.32 -3.96
CA LYS A 251 5.08 2.93 -3.72
C LYS A 251 6.21 2.10 -3.12
N TYR A 252 7.43 2.29 -3.58
CA TYR A 252 8.61 1.62 -3.05
C TYR A 252 8.84 1.97 -1.58
N ILE A 253 8.91 3.25 -1.26
CA ILE A 253 9.17 3.72 0.11
C ILE A 253 8.04 3.35 1.09
N GLU A 254 6.78 3.44 0.65
CA GLU A 254 5.64 3.14 1.52
C GLU A 254 5.28 1.64 1.55
N SER A 255 5.95 0.78 0.77
CA SER A 255 5.58 -0.64 0.64
C SER A 255 5.56 -1.38 1.98
N ASP A 256 6.51 -1.10 2.86
CA ASP A 256 6.63 -1.76 4.17
C ASP A 256 5.58 -1.30 5.19
N LEU A 257 4.87 -0.22 4.89
CA LEU A 257 3.74 0.24 5.71
C LEU A 257 2.43 -0.50 5.37
N TYR A 258 2.37 -1.22 4.25
CA TYR A 258 1.17 -1.94 3.85
C TYR A 258 1.31 -3.43 4.13
N ILE A 259 0.35 -3.96 4.88
CA ILE A 259 0.26 -5.39 5.13
C ILE A 259 -0.57 -6.01 4.01
N LEU A 260 -0.02 -7.06 3.39
CA LEU A 260 -0.75 -7.84 2.40
C LEU A 260 -1.85 -8.64 3.08
N ALA A 261 -3.07 -8.51 2.59
CA ALA A 261 -4.20 -9.32 3.04
C ALA A 261 -4.15 -10.70 2.37
N ASP A 262 -3.96 -11.75 3.16
CA ASP A 262 -4.15 -13.13 2.69
C ASP A 262 -5.62 -13.51 2.84
N LYS A 263 -6.30 -13.70 1.69
CA LYS A 263 -7.72 -14.05 1.65
C LYS A 263 -7.85 -15.56 1.69
N LYS A 264 -8.27 -16.10 2.83
CA LYS A 264 -8.60 -17.52 2.98
C LYS A 264 -10.10 -17.71 3.03
N SER A 265 -10.64 -18.60 2.17
CA SER A 265 -12.02 -19.04 2.26
C SER A 265 -12.13 -20.16 3.28
N ASN A 266 -12.79 -19.90 4.42
CA ASN A 266 -13.04 -20.91 5.45
C ASN A 266 -14.05 -21.98 5.02
N THR A 267 -14.76 -21.75 3.89
CA THR A 267 -15.80 -22.64 3.38
C THR A 267 -15.26 -23.71 2.43
N PHE A 268 -13.97 -23.70 2.10
CA PHE A 268 -13.39 -24.63 1.12
C PHE A 268 -13.65 -26.10 1.47
N VAL A 269 -13.39 -26.51 2.69
CA VAL A 269 -13.57 -27.90 3.14
C VAL A 269 -15.05 -28.29 3.11
N LEU A 270 -15.93 -27.42 3.61
CA LEU A 270 -17.38 -27.63 3.59
C LEU A 270 -17.91 -27.77 2.17
N GLN A 271 -17.44 -26.91 1.26
CA GLN A 271 -17.81 -26.96 -0.15
C GLN A 271 -17.36 -28.28 -0.81
N GLN A 272 -16.17 -28.78 -0.50
CA GLN A 272 -15.70 -30.08 -1.01
C GLN A 272 -16.57 -31.24 -0.50
N VAL A 273 -17.00 -31.22 0.76
CA VAL A 273 -17.92 -32.22 1.31
C VAL A 273 -19.25 -32.21 0.58
N PHE A 274 -19.82 -31.03 0.32
CA PHE A 274 -21.07 -30.93 -0.45
C PHE A 274 -20.91 -31.43 -1.88
N PHE A 275 -19.78 -31.16 -2.54
CA PHE A 275 -19.50 -31.67 -3.87
C PHE A 275 -19.39 -33.19 -3.91
N MET A 276 -18.78 -33.81 -2.90
CA MET A 276 -18.73 -35.26 -2.77
C MET A 276 -20.13 -35.86 -2.54
N LEU A 277 -20.96 -35.25 -1.71
CA LEU A 277 -22.33 -35.69 -1.50
C LEU A 277 -23.19 -35.58 -2.75
N ALA A 278 -23.07 -34.47 -3.50
CA ALA A 278 -23.75 -34.27 -4.77
C ALA A 278 -23.35 -35.33 -5.80
N ALA A 279 -22.06 -35.66 -5.90
CA ALA A 279 -21.57 -36.70 -6.76
C ALA A 279 -22.07 -38.09 -6.37
N GLY A 280 -22.08 -38.39 -5.05
CA GLY A 280 -22.64 -39.65 -4.51
C GLY A 280 -24.10 -39.81 -4.81
N LEU A 281 -24.94 -38.80 -4.53
CA LEU A 281 -26.39 -38.83 -4.79
C LEU A 281 -26.72 -39.01 -6.28
N SER A 282 -25.98 -38.31 -7.15
CA SER A 282 -26.14 -38.46 -8.61
C SER A 282 -25.79 -39.88 -9.10
N MET A 283 -24.79 -40.50 -8.47
CA MET A 283 -24.39 -41.88 -8.81
C MET A 283 -25.42 -42.89 -8.29
N VAL A 284 -25.92 -42.72 -7.08
CA VAL A 284 -27.02 -43.56 -6.52
C VAL A 284 -28.23 -43.51 -7.45
N PHE A 285 -28.67 -42.33 -7.87
CA PHE A 285 -29.79 -42.18 -8.80
C PHE A 285 -29.53 -42.97 -10.11
N ALA A 286 -28.39 -42.79 -10.73
CA ALA A 286 -28.04 -43.49 -11.99
C ALA A 286 -28.05 -45.03 -11.81
N THR A 287 -27.51 -45.50 -10.66
CA THR A 287 -27.45 -46.94 -10.37
C THR A 287 -28.80 -47.53 -10.12
N VAL A 288 -29.67 -46.85 -9.33
CA VAL A 288 -31.04 -47.32 -9.07
C VAL A 288 -31.85 -47.43 -10.37
N VAL A 289 -31.79 -46.41 -11.22
CA VAL A 289 -32.45 -46.41 -12.52
C VAL A 289 -31.94 -47.58 -13.40
N SER A 290 -30.63 -47.77 -13.45
CA SER A 290 -30.00 -48.84 -14.21
C SER A 290 -30.49 -50.21 -13.75
N PHE A 291 -30.47 -50.51 -12.46
CA PHE A 291 -30.93 -51.77 -11.89
C PHE A 291 -32.40 -52.00 -12.09
N SER A 292 -33.25 -50.99 -11.90
CA SER A 292 -34.70 -51.09 -12.09
C SER A 292 -35.05 -51.47 -13.54
N PHE A 293 -34.42 -50.83 -14.54
CA PHE A 293 -34.66 -51.14 -15.91
C PHE A 293 -34.05 -52.49 -16.36
N GLN A 294 -32.91 -52.86 -15.79
CA GLN A 294 -32.31 -54.18 -16.02
C GLN A 294 -33.16 -55.30 -15.49
N GLN A 295 -33.77 -55.11 -14.31
CA GLN A 295 -34.65 -56.10 -13.69
C GLN A 295 -35.96 -56.28 -14.51
N THR A 296 -36.49 -55.17 -15.06
CA THR A 296 -37.76 -55.18 -15.77
C THR A 296 -37.65 -55.65 -17.21
N TYR A 297 -36.62 -55.25 -17.92
CA TYR A 297 -36.47 -55.47 -19.39
C TYR A 297 -35.34 -56.44 -19.76
N GLY A 298 -34.58 -56.91 -18.79
CA GLY A 298 -33.44 -57.81 -19.02
C GLY A 298 -32.19 -57.09 -19.56
N ASN A 299 -31.10 -57.88 -19.77
CA ASN A 299 -29.83 -57.40 -20.27
C ASN A 299 -29.84 -57.17 -21.80
N PHE A 300 -29.12 -56.20 -22.27
CA PHE A 300 -28.89 -55.89 -23.67
C PHE A 300 -30.15 -55.51 -24.47
N THR A 301 -31.17 -54.96 -23.85
CA THR A 301 -32.40 -54.49 -24.48
C THR A 301 -32.32 -52.99 -24.83
N MET A 302 -33.05 -52.57 -25.92
CA MET A 302 -33.13 -51.14 -26.29
C MET A 302 -33.72 -50.25 -25.18
N PRO A 303 -34.76 -50.64 -24.42
CA PRO A 303 -35.23 -49.87 -23.28
C PRO A 303 -34.17 -49.64 -22.19
N LEU A 304 -33.35 -50.66 -21.92
CA LEU A 304 -32.23 -50.51 -20.97
C LEU A 304 -31.16 -49.50 -21.50
N PHE A 305 -30.82 -49.56 -22.76
CA PHE A 305 -29.88 -48.64 -23.36
C PHE A 305 -30.36 -47.18 -23.27
N ILE A 306 -31.62 -46.94 -23.65
CA ILE A 306 -32.22 -45.58 -23.53
C ILE A 306 -32.23 -45.11 -22.11
N ALA A 307 -32.63 -45.96 -21.15
CA ALA A 307 -32.64 -45.60 -19.72
C ALA A 307 -31.27 -45.27 -19.17
N LEU A 308 -30.22 -45.99 -19.61
CA LEU A 308 -28.83 -45.70 -19.25
C LEU A 308 -28.39 -44.33 -19.75
N VAL A 309 -28.64 -44.02 -21.04
CA VAL A 309 -28.28 -42.72 -21.62
C VAL A 309 -29.01 -41.58 -20.91
N VAL A 310 -30.32 -41.70 -20.69
CA VAL A 310 -31.11 -40.67 -20.03
C VAL A 310 -30.68 -40.52 -18.58
N SER A 311 -30.43 -41.62 -17.88
CA SER A 311 -29.95 -41.59 -16.48
C SER A 311 -28.56 -40.90 -16.36
N TYR A 312 -27.70 -41.15 -17.34
CA TYR A 312 -26.38 -40.49 -17.36
C TYR A 312 -26.51 -38.97 -17.58
N MET A 313 -27.40 -38.55 -18.47
CA MET A 313 -27.67 -37.11 -18.69
C MET A 313 -28.24 -36.43 -17.42
N PHE A 314 -29.16 -37.08 -16.72
CA PHE A 314 -29.71 -36.56 -15.48
C PHE A 314 -28.69 -36.56 -14.34
N LYS A 315 -27.80 -37.51 -14.25
CA LYS A 315 -26.74 -37.59 -13.27
C LYS A 315 -25.89 -36.31 -13.27
N ASP A 316 -25.47 -35.83 -14.45
CA ASP A 316 -24.67 -34.63 -14.55
C ASP A 316 -25.46 -33.35 -14.21
N ARG A 317 -26.76 -33.32 -14.60
CA ARG A 317 -27.65 -32.21 -14.23
C ARG A 317 -27.97 -32.14 -12.75
N ILE A 318 -28.12 -33.26 -12.07
CA ILE A 318 -28.33 -33.32 -10.61
C ILE A 318 -27.08 -32.76 -9.91
N LYS A 319 -25.91 -33.17 -10.34
CA LYS A 319 -24.65 -32.65 -9.84
C LYS A 319 -24.54 -31.13 -10.01
N ASP A 320 -24.80 -30.61 -11.23
CA ASP A 320 -24.73 -29.18 -11.53
C ASP A 320 -25.75 -28.36 -10.72
N LEU A 321 -26.95 -28.88 -10.55
CA LEU A 321 -28.03 -28.23 -9.80
C LEU A 321 -27.68 -28.10 -8.31
N MET A 322 -27.08 -29.14 -7.72
CA MET A 322 -26.59 -29.09 -6.35
C MET A 322 -25.41 -28.10 -6.19
N HIS A 323 -24.53 -27.99 -7.19
CA HIS A 323 -23.49 -26.97 -7.22
C HIS A 323 -24.02 -25.53 -7.28
N TYR A 324 -25.19 -25.35 -7.90
CA TYR A 324 -25.83 -24.03 -8.01
C TYR A 324 -26.51 -23.58 -6.69
N TRP A 325 -27.00 -24.55 -5.88
CA TRP A 325 -27.72 -24.26 -4.63
C TRP A 325 -26.78 -24.01 -3.42
N PHE A 326 -25.53 -24.40 -3.50
CA PHE A 326 -24.50 -24.23 -2.49
C PHE A 326 -23.34 -23.31 -2.96
#